data_b7130f9066bd4461efe55425546bbc28
#
_entry.id   b7130f9066bd4461efe55425546bbc28
#
_cell.length_a   1.000
_cell.length_b   1.000
_cell.length_c   1.000
_cell.angle_alpha   90.00
_cell.angle_beta   90.00
_cell.angle_gamma   90.00
#
_symmetry.space_group_name_H-M   'P 1'
#
loop_
_entity.id
_entity.type
_entity.pdbx_description
1 polymer ?
#
loop_
_entity_poly.entity_id
_entity_poly.type
_entity_poly.pdbx_seq_one_letter_code
_entity_poly.pdbx_strand_id
1 'polypeptide(L)'
;MTNQTGTTNNAVALANPWAVVPALGNLDAYISAVNRFPMLTLEQEQSYARKLRDENDLEAAGKLVMSHLRLVVSVSRQYLGYGLPHGDLIQEGNIGLMKAVKRFDPDQGVRLVSYALHWIKAEIHEYILKNWRMVKVATTKAQRKLFFNLRSMKQRFKSDDAAADAGTHRDTLNEQQIDAMAEQLHVKREEVIEMETRLSGGDVLLDPAPSDDGEQAFGPI
;
A
#
# COMPACT_ATOMS: atom_id res chain seq x y z
N MET A 1 4.21 -37.39 -39.01
CA MET A 1 5.00 -37.10 -37.82
C MET A 1 4.29 -35.93 -37.11
N THR A 2 3.48 -36.25 -36.14
CA THR A 2 2.56 -35.37 -35.45
C THR A 2 3.22 -34.84 -34.17
N ASN A 3 3.26 -33.53 -34.08
CA ASN A 3 3.79 -32.77 -32.94
C ASN A 3 2.84 -32.88 -31.75
N GLN A 4 3.19 -33.67 -30.74
CA GLN A 4 2.58 -33.64 -29.41
C GLN A 4 3.56 -32.97 -28.42
N THR A 5 3.47 -31.66 -28.27
CA THR A 5 4.12 -30.96 -27.18
C THR A 5 3.27 -29.74 -26.79
N GLY A 6 2.31 -29.91 -25.91
CA GLY A 6 1.51 -28.75 -25.44
C GLY A 6 0.56 -28.99 -24.27
N THR A 7 0.43 -30.23 -23.77
CA THR A 7 -0.67 -30.53 -22.83
C THR A 7 -0.24 -30.84 -21.38
N THR A 8 1.05 -30.89 -21.08
CA THR A 8 1.53 -31.36 -19.78
C THR A 8 1.60 -30.27 -18.70
N ASN A 9 1.70 -28.98 -19.06
CA ASN A 9 1.87 -27.92 -18.06
C ASN A 9 0.57 -27.53 -17.32
N ASN A 10 -0.60 -27.71 -17.93
CA ASN A 10 -1.87 -27.38 -17.28
C ASN A 10 -2.35 -28.44 -16.28
N ALA A 11 -2.02 -29.70 -16.49
CA ALA A 11 -2.44 -30.80 -15.61
C ALA A 11 -1.66 -30.79 -14.29
N VAL A 12 -0.37 -30.42 -14.31
CA VAL A 12 0.46 -30.30 -13.10
C VAL A 12 0.02 -29.12 -12.24
N ALA A 13 -0.41 -28.01 -12.85
CA ALA A 13 -0.94 -26.85 -12.12
C ALA A 13 -2.26 -27.14 -11.37
N LEU A 14 -3.07 -28.08 -11.90
CA LEU A 14 -4.29 -28.54 -11.22
C LEU A 14 -4.02 -29.51 -10.06
N ALA A 15 -2.89 -30.23 -10.11
CA ALA A 15 -2.50 -31.20 -9.09
C ALA A 15 -1.81 -30.55 -7.86
N ASN A 16 -1.20 -29.36 -8.04
CA ASN A 16 -0.55 -28.64 -6.94
C ASN A 16 -0.87 -27.14 -7.05
N PRO A 17 -1.90 -26.66 -6.34
CA PRO A 17 -2.31 -25.26 -6.36
C PRO A 17 -1.20 -24.29 -5.87
N TRP A 18 -0.16 -24.82 -5.24
CA TRP A 18 0.97 -24.04 -4.72
C TRP A 18 2.15 -23.91 -5.71
N ALA A 19 2.06 -24.55 -6.89
CA ALA A 19 3.23 -24.69 -7.77
C ALA A 19 3.54 -23.45 -8.63
N VAL A 20 2.62 -22.51 -8.82
CA VAL A 20 2.84 -21.40 -9.76
C VAL A 20 2.26 -20.08 -9.24
N VAL A 21 3.12 -19.20 -8.78
CA VAL A 21 2.80 -17.78 -8.68
C VAL A 21 3.23 -17.13 -10.01
N PRO A 22 2.30 -16.61 -10.84
CA PRO A 22 2.68 -15.95 -12.08
C PRO A 22 3.51 -14.70 -11.80
N ALA A 23 4.48 -14.43 -12.67
CA ALA A 23 5.23 -13.20 -12.62
C ALA A 23 4.30 -11.99 -12.79
N LEU A 24 4.63 -10.87 -12.14
CA LEU A 24 3.85 -9.62 -12.18
C LEU A 24 3.79 -8.93 -13.55
N GLY A 25 4.38 -9.51 -14.60
CA GLY A 25 4.30 -8.97 -15.96
C GLY A 25 2.87 -8.82 -16.49
N ASN A 26 1.91 -9.59 -15.94
CA ASN A 26 0.48 -9.38 -16.12
C ASN A 26 -0.20 -9.34 -14.75
N LEU A 27 -0.51 -8.15 -14.28
CA LEU A 27 -1.10 -7.93 -12.97
C LEU A 27 -2.44 -8.65 -12.77
N ASP A 28 -3.28 -8.67 -13.82
CA ASP A 28 -4.59 -9.33 -13.74
C ASP A 28 -4.45 -10.84 -13.64
N ALA A 29 -3.49 -11.43 -14.37
CA ALA A 29 -3.17 -12.85 -14.26
C ALA A 29 -2.64 -13.20 -12.86
N TYR A 30 -1.79 -12.34 -12.29
CA TYR A 30 -1.31 -12.49 -10.91
C TYR A 30 -2.46 -12.46 -9.90
N ILE A 31 -3.33 -11.45 -9.96
CA ILE A 31 -4.49 -11.31 -9.06
C ILE A 31 -5.42 -12.52 -9.20
N SER A 32 -5.67 -12.97 -10.44
CA SER A 32 -6.51 -14.15 -10.71
C SER A 32 -5.92 -15.42 -10.12
N ALA A 33 -4.60 -15.62 -10.23
CA ALA A 33 -3.90 -16.76 -9.67
C ALA A 33 -3.92 -16.73 -8.12
N VAL A 34 -3.63 -15.58 -7.52
CA VAL A 34 -3.66 -15.38 -6.06
C VAL A 34 -5.04 -15.69 -5.49
N ASN A 35 -6.11 -15.36 -6.21
CA ASN A 35 -7.48 -15.63 -5.78
C ASN A 35 -7.87 -17.13 -5.83
N ARG A 36 -7.07 -17.97 -6.50
CA ARG A 36 -7.31 -19.42 -6.57
C ARG A 36 -6.70 -20.18 -5.38
N PHE A 37 -5.74 -19.59 -4.66
CA PHE A 37 -5.14 -20.27 -3.52
C PHE A 37 -6.18 -20.52 -2.41
N PRO A 38 -6.19 -21.72 -1.83
CA PRO A 38 -7.10 -22.04 -0.74
C PRO A 38 -6.78 -21.22 0.50
N MET A 39 -7.83 -20.85 1.22
CA MET A 39 -7.68 -20.23 2.55
C MET A 39 -7.40 -21.31 3.59
N LEU A 40 -6.49 -21.02 4.50
CA LEU A 40 -6.15 -21.96 5.59
C LEU A 40 -7.18 -21.87 6.72
N THR A 41 -7.50 -23.03 7.29
CA THR A 41 -8.20 -23.09 8.58
C THR A 41 -7.27 -22.64 9.70
N LEU A 42 -7.85 -22.31 10.87
CA LEU A 42 -7.05 -21.94 12.06
C LEU A 42 -6.03 -23.02 12.43
N GLU A 43 -6.47 -24.28 12.41
CA GLU A 43 -5.62 -25.43 12.75
C GLU A 43 -4.45 -25.60 11.78
N GLN A 44 -4.72 -25.44 10.48
CA GLN A 44 -3.68 -25.49 9.44
C GLN A 44 -2.69 -24.32 9.57
N GLU A 45 -3.20 -23.10 9.82
CA GLU A 45 -2.38 -21.92 10.03
C GLU A 45 -1.42 -22.13 11.23
N GLN A 46 -1.94 -22.60 12.36
CA GLN A 46 -1.14 -22.89 13.55
C GLN A 46 -0.14 -24.04 13.32
N SER A 47 -0.56 -25.10 12.62
CA SER A 47 0.32 -26.23 12.31
C SER A 47 1.51 -25.79 11.46
N TYR A 48 1.26 -25.03 10.38
CA TYR A 48 2.33 -24.52 9.52
C TYR A 48 3.22 -23.49 10.24
N ALA A 49 2.64 -22.66 11.10
CA ALA A 49 3.40 -21.68 11.86
C ALA A 49 4.34 -22.35 12.88
N ARG A 50 3.88 -23.44 13.55
CA ARG A 50 4.73 -24.22 14.45
C ARG A 50 5.86 -24.94 13.69
N LYS A 51 5.57 -25.55 12.54
CA LYS A 51 6.61 -26.16 11.69
C LYS A 51 7.65 -25.13 11.25
N LEU A 52 7.22 -23.93 10.87
CA LEU A 52 8.16 -22.87 10.53
C LEU A 52 9.02 -22.47 11.71
N ARG A 53 8.43 -22.30 12.90
CA ARG A 53 9.15 -21.86 14.11
C ARG A 53 10.11 -22.94 14.63
N ASP A 54 9.66 -24.17 14.70
CA ASP A 54 10.36 -25.25 15.39
C ASP A 54 11.34 -26.01 14.46
N GLU A 55 10.99 -26.14 13.18
CA GLU A 55 11.74 -26.93 12.19
C GLU A 55 12.37 -26.05 11.07
N ASN A 56 12.10 -24.73 11.04
CA ASN A 56 12.47 -23.83 9.93
C ASN A 56 11.96 -24.34 8.57
N ASP A 57 10.77 -24.95 8.53
CA ASP A 57 10.19 -25.49 7.30
C ASP A 57 9.77 -24.36 6.34
N LEU A 58 10.56 -24.23 5.25
CA LEU A 58 10.32 -23.22 4.21
C LEU A 58 9.07 -23.53 3.37
N GLU A 59 8.68 -24.80 3.26
CA GLU A 59 7.45 -25.17 2.55
C GLU A 59 6.21 -24.72 3.32
N ALA A 60 6.24 -24.90 4.65
CA ALA A 60 5.19 -24.40 5.53
C ALA A 60 5.10 -22.86 5.47
N ALA A 61 6.25 -22.16 5.47
CA ALA A 61 6.30 -20.71 5.27
C ALA A 61 5.70 -20.30 3.92
N GLY A 62 6.02 -21.01 2.85
CA GLY A 62 5.46 -20.78 1.51
C GLY A 62 3.93 -20.90 1.51
N LYS A 63 3.38 -21.94 2.13
CA LYS A 63 1.93 -22.13 2.24
C LYS A 63 1.25 -21.00 3.03
N LEU A 64 1.86 -20.55 4.13
CA LEU A 64 1.37 -19.38 4.90
C LEU A 64 1.37 -18.10 4.05
N VAL A 65 2.44 -17.81 3.34
CA VAL A 65 2.54 -16.62 2.49
C VAL A 65 1.51 -16.68 1.36
N MET A 66 1.49 -17.78 0.58
CA MET A 66 0.63 -17.89 -0.61
C MET A 66 -0.86 -17.81 -0.27
N SER A 67 -1.29 -18.41 0.84
CA SER A 67 -2.70 -18.33 1.29
C SER A 67 -3.14 -16.91 1.66
N HIS A 68 -2.19 -16.03 1.99
CA HIS A 68 -2.46 -14.65 2.44
C HIS A 68 -2.12 -13.56 1.40
N LEU A 69 -1.63 -13.92 0.20
CA LEU A 69 -1.37 -12.96 -0.88
C LEU A 69 -2.62 -12.16 -1.27
N ARG A 70 -3.80 -12.78 -1.19
CA ARG A 70 -5.10 -12.11 -1.42
C ARG A 70 -5.31 -10.91 -0.48
N LEU A 71 -4.89 -11.04 0.79
CA LEU A 71 -4.92 -9.94 1.75
C LEU A 71 -4.05 -8.78 1.29
N VAL A 72 -2.85 -9.06 0.79
CA VAL A 72 -1.92 -8.04 0.28
C VAL A 72 -2.55 -7.27 -0.87
N VAL A 73 -3.13 -7.97 -1.86
CA VAL A 73 -3.83 -7.34 -2.99
C VAL A 73 -4.98 -6.45 -2.51
N SER A 74 -5.77 -6.91 -1.53
CA SER A 74 -6.88 -6.14 -0.98
C SER A 74 -6.41 -4.87 -0.26
N VAL A 75 -5.32 -4.98 0.51
CA VAL A 75 -4.76 -3.83 1.25
C VAL A 75 -4.11 -2.84 0.29
N SER A 76 -3.32 -3.29 -0.69
CA SER A 76 -2.63 -2.42 -1.65
C SER A 76 -3.58 -1.56 -2.48
N ARG A 77 -4.79 -2.06 -2.79
CA ARG A 77 -5.83 -1.29 -3.51
C ARG A 77 -6.24 -0.01 -2.78
N GLN A 78 -6.17 0.03 -1.46
CA GLN A 78 -6.52 1.21 -0.66
C GLN A 78 -5.55 2.37 -0.88
N TYR A 79 -4.37 2.08 -1.44
CA TYR A 79 -3.28 3.05 -1.65
C TYR A 79 -3.07 3.47 -3.11
N LEU A 80 -3.92 3.04 -4.04
CA LEU A 80 -3.83 3.43 -5.46
C LEU A 80 -3.94 4.94 -5.67
N GLY A 81 -4.66 5.65 -4.78
CA GLY A 81 -4.83 7.10 -4.84
C GLY A 81 -3.55 7.93 -4.68
N TYR A 82 -2.41 7.31 -4.34
CA TYR A 82 -1.11 7.99 -4.25
C TYR A 82 -0.33 8.05 -5.56
N GLY A 83 -0.87 7.49 -6.67
CA GLY A 83 -0.27 7.58 -8.01
C GLY A 83 0.91 6.63 -8.24
N LEU A 84 1.18 5.69 -7.34
CA LEU A 84 2.23 4.69 -7.50
C LEU A 84 1.72 3.42 -8.20
N PRO A 85 2.59 2.68 -8.93
CA PRO A 85 2.19 1.46 -9.63
C PRO A 85 1.65 0.41 -8.67
N HIS A 86 0.49 -0.18 -8.99
CA HIS A 86 -0.16 -1.18 -8.13
C HIS A 86 0.72 -2.42 -7.91
N GLY A 87 1.47 -2.83 -8.93
CA GLY A 87 2.40 -3.96 -8.83
C GLY A 87 3.46 -3.74 -7.75
N ASP A 88 4.01 -2.54 -7.66
CA ASP A 88 5.03 -2.20 -6.67
C ASP A 88 4.44 -2.18 -5.25
N LEU A 89 3.23 -1.61 -5.08
CA LEU A 89 2.51 -1.63 -3.80
C LEU A 89 2.23 -3.07 -3.33
N ILE A 90 1.90 -3.97 -4.25
CA ILE A 90 1.71 -5.39 -3.95
C ILE A 90 3.03 -6.03 -3.51
N GLN A 91 4.14 -5.76 -4.21
CA GLN A 91 5.44 -6.35 -3.85
C GLN A 91 5.93 -5.87 -2.48
N GLU A 92 5.80 -4.61 -2.19
CA GLU A 92 6.13 -4.09 -0.86
C GLU A 92 5.22 -4.69 0.23
N GLY A 93 3.94 -4.84 -0.07
CA GLY A 93 3.01 -5.57 0.80
C GLY A 93 3.40 -7.03 1.00
N ASN A 94 3.89 -7.72 -0.04
CA ASN A 94 4.40 -9.09 0.06
C ASN A 94 5.64 -9.17 0.96
N ILE A 95 6.54 -8.19 0.88
CA ILE A 95 7.68 -8.08 1.81
C ILE A 95 7.18 -7.95 3.25
N GLY A 96 6.18 -7.11 3.50
CA GLY A 96 5.52 -6.98 4.80
C GLY A 96 4.92 -8.30 5.29
N LEU A 97 4.20 -9.01 4.43
CA LEU A 97 3.64 -10.32 4.74
C LEU A 97 4.73 -11.34 5.11
N MET A 98 5.82 -11.41 4.35
CA MET A 98 6.94 -12.32 4.65
C MET A 98 7.61 -11.98 6.00
N LYS A 99 7.78 -10.69 6.31
CA LYS A 99 8.28 -10.25 7.62
C LYS A 99 7.33 -10.66 8.74
N ALA A 100 6.02 -10.57 8.52
CA ALA A 100 5.00 -11.00 9.48
C ALA A 100 5.06 -12.52 9.71
N VAL A 101 5.07 -13.32 8.64
CA VAL A 101 5.13 -14.79 8.72
C VAL A 101 6.37 -15.25 9.50
N LYS A 102 7.53 -14.63 9.25
CA LYS A 102 8.78 -14.95 9.96
C LYS A 102 8.73 -14.69 11.46
N ARG A 103 7.91 -13.74 11.91
CA ARG A 103 7.81 -13.30 13.32
C ARG A 103 6.53 -13.73 14.01
N PHE A 104 5.68 -14.47 13.29
CA PHE A 104 4.39 -14.87 13.80
C PHE A 104 4.53 -15.97 14.84
N ASP A 105 3.91 -15.76 16.00
CA ASP A 105 3.81 -16.75 17.05
C ASP A 105 2.37 -17.30 17.11
N PRO A 106 2.17 -18.59 16.76
CA PRO A 106 0.84 -19.20 16.73
C PRO A 106 0.21 -19.38 18.14
N ASP A 107 1.00 -19.30 19.20
CA ASP A 107 0.53 -19.55 20.55
C ASP A 107 -0.02 -18.30 21.24
N GLN A 108 0.07 -17.13 20.60
CA GLN A 108 -0.51 -15.85 21.06
C GLN A 108 -2.04 -15.74 20.91
N GLY A 109 -2.71 -16.73 20.32
CA GLY A 109 -4.15 -16.72 20.12
C GLY A 109 -4.67 -15.73 19.07
N VAL A 110 -3.80 -15.10 18.31
CA VAL A 110 -4.14 -14.13 17.26
C VAL A 110 -4.02 -14.78 15.88
N ARG A 111 -4.91 -14.45 14.95
CA ARG A 111 -4.83 -14.90 13.55
C ARG A 111 -3.70 -14.19 12.81
N LEU A 112 -3.03 -14.93 11.92
CA LEU A 112 -1.98 -14.36 11.06
C LEU A 112 -2.48 -13.15 10.25
N VAL A 113 -3.72 -13.19 9.77
CA VAL A 113 -4.34 -12.08 9.03
C VAL A 113 -4.28 -10.77 9.82
N SER A 114 -4.67 -10.80 11.10
CA SER A 114 -4.68 -9.61 11.96
C SER A 114 -3.27 -9.10 12.25
N TYR A 115 -2.34 -10.01 12.50
CA TYR A 115 -0.95 -9.68 12.75
C TYR A 115 -0.25 -9.14 11.49
N ALA A 116 -0.43 -9.81 10.34
CA ALA A 116 0.21 -9.45 9.08
C ALA A 116 -0.29 -8.10 8.54
N LEU A 117 -1.54 -7.71 8.80
CA LEU A 117 -2.11 -6.45 8.33
C LEU A 117 -1.26 -5.23 8.72
N HIS A 118 -0.72 -5.22 9.94
CA HIS A 118 0.14 -4.12 10.41
C HIS A 118 1.47 -4.08 9.67
N TRP A 119 2.09 -5.24 9.42
CA TRP A 119 3.34 -5.34 8.68
C TRP A 119 3.19 -4.95 7.20
N ILE A 120 2.12 -5.43 6.56
CA ILE A 120 1.78 -5.09 5.17
C ILE A 120 1.60 -3.58 5.02
N LYS A 121 0.77 -2.97 5.87
CA LYS A 121 0.56 -1.52 5.85
C LYS A 121 1.84 -0.73 6.12
N ALA A 122 2.68 -1.17 7.04
CA ALA A 122 3.93 -0.49 7.38
C ALA A 122 4.88 -0.42 6.17
N GLU A 123 5.07 -1.54 5.45
CA GLU A 123 5.95 -1.57 4.27
C GLU A 123 5.37 -0.72 3.12
N ILE A 124 4.06 -0.84 2.84
CA ILE A 124 3.41 -0.01 1.83
C ILE A 124 3.53 1.47 2.17
N HIS A 125 3.30 1.87 3.42
CA HIS A 125 3.44 3.26 3.86
C HIS A 125 4.88 3.77 3.70
N GLU A 126 5.87 2.96 4.06
CA GLU A 126 7.27 3.34 3.92
C GLU A 126 7.65 3.51 2.45
N TYR A 127 7.19 2.61 1.58
CA TYR A 127 7.40 2.70 0.14
C TYR A 127 6.76 3.98 -0.44
N ILE A 128 5.51 4.28 -0.09
CA ILE A 128 4.82 5.50 -0.54
C ILE A 128 5.61 6.75 -0.12
N LEU A 129 6.00 6.85 1.15
CA LEU A 129 6.74 8.02 1.65
C LEU A 129 8.10 8.23 0.98
N LYS A 130 8.73 7.15 0.49
CA LYS A 130 10.01 7.22 -0.22
C LYS A 130 9.87 7.60 -1.69
N ASN A 131 8.79 7.14 -2.33
CA ASN A 131 8.66 7.18 -3.79
C ASN A 131 7.56 8.12 -4.30
N TRP A 132 6.78 8.75 -3.41
CA TRP A 132 5.69 9.64 -3.81
C TRP A 132 6.18 10.89 -4.56
N ARG A 133 7.34 11.44 -4.15
CA ARG A 133 8.02 12.58 -4.80
C ARG A 133 9.53 12.43 -4.72
N MET A 134 10.26 13.15 -5.58
CA MET A 134 11.72 13.18 -5.58
C MET A 134 12.29 13.66 -4.25
N VAL A 135 11.62 14.64 -3.62
CA VAL A 135 12.00 15.17 -2.30
C VAL A 135 11.14 14.53 -1.21
N LYS A 136 11.77 14.13 -0.11
CA LYS A 136 11.04 13.56 1.04
C LYS A 136 10.14 14.60 1.69
N VAL A 137 8.84 14.39 1.60
CA VAL A 137 7.82 15.34 2.11
C VAL A 137 7.56 15.15 3.60
N ALA A 138 7.64 13.92 4.12
CA ALA A 138 7.32 13.59 5.50
C ALA A 138 8.47 12.84 6.18
N THR A 139 9.25 13.54 7.00
CA THR A 139 10.40 13.00 7.73
C THR A 139 10.10 12.70 9.20
N THR A 140 9.29 13.54 9.86
CA THR A 140 8.93 13.37 11.26
C THR A 140 7.72 12.45 11.44
N LYS A 141 7.52 11.97 12.67
CA LYS A 141 6.37 11.11 13.02
C LYS A 141 5.02 11.82 12.80
N ALA A 142 4.96 13.10 13.14
CA ALA A 142 3.78 13.93 12.95
C ALA A 142 3.48 14.15 11.46
N GLN A 143 4.47 14.48 10.66
CA GLN A 143 4.33 14.66 9.21
C GLN A 143 3.87 13.39 8.51
N ARG A 144 4.40 12.21 8.88
CA ARG A 144 3.93 10.91 8.34
C ARG A 144 2.47 10.66 8.68
N LYS A 145 2.06 10.96 9.92
CA LYS A 145 0.68 10.81 10.36
C LYS A 145 -0.27 11.74 9.58
N LEU A 146 0.15 12.98 9.39
CA LEU A 146 -0.58 13.96 8.60
C LEU A 146 -0.66 13.56 7.13
N PHE A 147 0.42 13.09 6.53
CA PHE A 147 0.46 12.67 5.13
C PHE A 147 -0.66 11.69 4.76
N PHE A 148 -0.90 10.67 5.59
CA PHE A 148 -1.92 9.66 5.31
C PHE A 148 -3.33 10.07 5.72
N ASN A 149 -3.48 10.97 6.69
CA ASN A 149 -4.79 11.33 7.23
C ASN A 149 -5.35 12.64 6.65
N LEU A 150 -4.50 13.60 6.27
CA LEU A 150 -4.91 14.95 5.85
C LEU A 150 -5.90 14.90 4.70
N ARG A 151 -5.64 14.10 3.65
CA ARG A 151 -6.52 13.97 2.49
C ARG A 151 -7.90 13.43 2.86
N SER A 152 -7.96 12.38 3.67
CA SER A 152 -9.23 11.76 4.06
C SER A 152 -10.04 12.65 5.01
N MET A 153 -9.37 13.39 5.89
CA MET A 153 -10.02 14.35 6.76
C MET A 153 -10.52 15.57 5.98
N LYS A 154 -9.74 16.07 5.03
CA LYS A 154 -10.15 17.14 4.12
C LYS A 154 -11.41 16.77 3.32
N GLN A 155 -11.51 15.51 2.86
CA GLN A 155 -12.72 15.02 2.18
C GLN A 155 -13.93 14.96 3.13
N ARG A 156 -13.76 14.54 4.38
CA ARG A 156 -14.83 14.53 5.38
C ARG A 156 -15.32 15.95 5.67
N PHE A 157 -14.43 16.89 5.92
CA PHE A 157 -14.82 18.28 6.14
C PHE A 157 -15.55 18.87 4.92
N LYS A 158 -15.09 18.57 3.69
CA LYS A 158 -15.82 18.99 2.47
C LYS A 158 -17.23 18.39 2.37
N SER A 159 -17.42 17.14 2.81
CA SER A 159 -18.76 16.53 2.80
C SER A 159 -19.67 17.13 3.87
N ASP A 160 -19.12 17.49 5.02
CA ASP A 160 -19.87 18.11 6.12
C ASP A 160 -20.23 19.59 5.77
N ASP A 161 -19.29 20.34 5.18
CA ASP A 161 -19.53 21.72 4.72
C ASP A 161 -20.50 21.78 3.52
N ALA A 162 -20.46 20.80 2.61
CA ALA A 162 -21.40 20.71 1.49
C ALA A 162 -22.85 20.44 1.95
N ALA A 163 -23.02 19.88 3.13
CA ALA A 163 -24.33 19.73 3.77
C ALA A 163 -24.82 21.03 4.45
N ALA A 164 -23.90 21.97 4.74
CA ALA A 164 -24.21 23.19 5.48
C ALA A 164 -24.34 24.45 4.59
N ASP A 165 -23.55 24.57 3.50
CA ASP A 165 -23.64 25.74 2.61
C ASP A 165 -23.09 25.46 1.19
N ALA A 166 -23.91 25.72 0.17
CA ALA A 166 -23.64 25.35 -1.23
C ALA A 166 -22.67 26.29 -1.99
N GLY A 167 -21.87 27.12 -1.31
CA GLY A 167 -21.24 28.29 -1.96
C GLY A 167 -19.72 28.42 -1.92
N THR A 168 -18.95 27.71 -1.12
CA THR A 168 -17.53 28.02 -0.95
C THR A 168 -16.63 26.80 -1.07
N HIS A 169 -16.28 26.41 -2.29
CA HIS A 169 -15.22 25.46 -2.57
C HIS A 169 -13.86 26.09 -2.25
N ARG A 170 -13.45 26.09 -0.99
CA ARG A 170 -12.09 26.43 -0.60
C ARG A 170 -11.23 25.16 -0.61
N ASP A 171 -10.10 25.21 -1.31
CA ASP A 171 -9.14 24.10 -1.31
C ASP A 171 -8.24 24.10 -0.05
N THR A 172 -8.29 25.17 0.74
CA THR A 172 -7.54 25.35 1.99
C THR A 172 -8.40 25.05 3.21
N LEU A 173 -7.78 24.52 4.27
CA LEU A 173 -8.44 24.25 5.54
C LEU A 173 -8.75 25.57 6.29
N ASN A 174 -9.94 25.60 6.93
CA ASN A 174 -10.30 26.67 7.86
C ASN A 174 -9.57 26.51 9.20
N GLU A 175 -9.45 27.60 9.98
CA GLU A 175 -8.80 27.54 11.30
C GLU A 175 -9.42 26.49 12.24
N GLN A 176 -10.74 26.38 12.27
CA GLN A 176 -11.46 25.38 13.05
C GLN A 176 -11.17 23.95 12.61
N GLN A 177 -11.01 23.72 11.30
CA GLN A 177 -10.67 22.42 10.74
C GLN A 177 -9.20 22.05 11.05
N ILE A 178 -8.31 23.05 11.05
CA ILE A 178 -6.90 22.87 11.44
C ILE A 178 -6.81 22.47 12.92
N ASP A 179 -7.55 23.16 13.80
CA ASP A 179 -7.57 22.87 15.23
C ASP A 179 -8.17 21.49 15.52
N ALA A 180 -9.29 21.15 14.90
CA ALA A 180 -9.91 19.84 15.00
C ALA A 180 -8.97 18.71 14.54
N MET A 181 -8.24 18.95 13.45
CA MET A 181 -7.27 17.99 12.93
C MET A 181 -6.05 17.83 13.85
N ALA A 182 -5.53 18.95 14.37
CA ALA A 182 -4.42 18.96 15.32
C ALA A 182 -4.77 18.17 16.59
N GLU A 183 -5.97 18.37 17.12
CA GLU A 183 -6.47 17.66 18.30
C GLU A 183 -6.68 16.17 18.02
N GLN A 184 -7.37 15.81 16.94
CA GLN A 184 -7.67 14.42 16.59
C GLN A 184 -6.41 13.61 16.30
N LEU A 185 -5.40 14.23 15.68
CA LEU A 185 -4.15 13.57 15.33
C LEU A 185 -3.07 13.73 16.38
N HIS A 186 -3.32 14.50 17.46
CA HIS A 186 -2.32 14.82 18.48
C HIS A 186 -1.01 15.35 17.87
N VAL A 187 -1.11 16.35 17.00
CA VAL A 187 -0.01 17.06 16.33
C VAL A 187 -0.14 18.56 16.58
N LYS A 188 0.94 19.31 16.34
CA LYS A 188 0.88 20.77 16.49
C LYS A 188 0.14 21.39 15.30
N ARG A 189 -0.54 22.53 15.56
CA ARG A 189 -1.24 23.31 14.55
C ARG A 189 -0.31 23.74 13.41
N GLU A 190 0.91 24.19 13.75
CA GLU A 190 1.91 24.61 12.76
C GLU A 190 2.30 23.48 11.82
N GLU A 191 2.38 22.24 12.33
CA GLU A 191 2.69 21.06 11.52
C GLU A 191 1.57 20.73 10.50
N VAL A 192 0.30 20.99 10.86
CA VAL A 192 -0.84 20.81 9.97
C VAL A 192 -0.75 21.81 8.81
N ILE A 193 -0.52 23.08 9.10
CA ILE A 193 -0.40 24.16 8.10
C ILE A 193 0.79 23.90 7.17
N GLU A 194 1.95 23.57 7.75
CA GLU A 194 3.15 23.25 6.98
C GLU A 194 2.90 22.07 6.03
N MET A 195 2.25 21.01 6.53
CA MET A 195 2.00 19.83 5.73
C MET A 195 0.94 20.06 4.65
N GLU A 196 -0.06 20.90 4.91
CA GLU A 196 -1.02 21.33 3.91
C GLU A 196 -0.34 22.07 2.76
N THR A 197 0.54 23.02 3.08
CA THR A 197 1.31 23.77 2.09
C THR A 197 2.19 22.85 1.25
N ARG A 198 2.89 21.89 1.88
CA ARG A 198 3.71 20.90 1.17
C ARG A 198 2.92 19.98 0.25
N LEU A 199 1.70 19.62 0.62
CA LEU A 199 0.84 18.73 -0.18
C LEU A 199 0.08 19.46 -1.28
N SER A 200 -0.17 20.76 -1.15
CA SER A 200 -0.86 21.57 -2.15
C SER A 200 0.05 21.95 -3.34
N GLY A 201 1.36 22.14 -3.09
CA GLY A 201 2.33 22.43 -4.13
C GLY A 201 2.63 21.22 -5.03
N GLY A 202 2.72 21.43 -6.36
CA GLY A 202 3.28 20.45 -7.30
C GLY A 202 4.81 20.50 -7.32
N ASP A 203 5.44 19.54 -7.98
CA ASP A 203 6.85 19.62 -8.30
C ASP A 203 7.05 20.66 -9.40
N VAL A 204 8.00 21.59 -9.21
CA VAL A 204 8.32 22.62 -10.20
C VAL A 204 9.39 22.06 -11.14
N LEU A 205 9.14 22.14 -12.43
CA LEU A 205 10.13 21.82 -13.46
C LEU A 205 11.23 22.91 -13.42
N LEU A 206 12.48 22.49 -13.17
CA LEU A 206 13.64 23.38 -13.17
C LEU A 206 14.11 23.71 -14.59
N ASP A 207 13.71 22.90 -15.56
CA ASP A 207 14.05 23.09 -16.96
C ASP A 207 12.78 23.60 -17.69
N PRO A 208 12.69 24.91 -18.00
CA PRO A 208 11.54 25.44 -18.70
C PRO A 208 11.47 24.83 -20.11
N ALA A 209 10.28 24.37 -20.50
CA ALA A 209 10.06 23.97 -21.87
C ALA A 209 10.44 25.13 -22.79
N PRO A 210 11.19 24.90 -23.91
CA PRO A 210 11.53 25.95 -24.85
C PRO A 210 10.23 26.63 -25.32
N SER A 211 10.12 27.93 -25.05
CA SER A 211 9.02 28.73 -25.60
C SER A 211 9.18 28.81 -27.12
N ASP A 212 8.07 28.74 -27.83
CA ASP A 212 8.02 28.80 -29.30
C ASP A 212 8.64 30.12 -29.88
N ASP A 213 8.84 31.13 -29.03
CA ASP A 213 9.37 32.45 -29.37
C ASP A 213 10.87 32.63 -29.07
N GLY A 214 11.61 31.58 -28.72
CA GLY A 214 13.07 31.63 -28.51
C GLY A 214 13.54 32.41 -27.29
N GLU A 215 12.66 32.96 -26.47
CA GLU A 215 13.00 33.57 -25.18
C GLU A 215 12.97 32.52 -24.04
N GLN A 216 14.12 32.33 -23.43
CA GLN A 216 14.25 31.49 -22.25
C GLN A 216 13.54 32.15 -21.05
N ALA A 217 12.32 31.74 -20.77
CA ALA A 217 11.66 32.12 -19.53
C ALA A 217 12.29 31.35 -18.33
N PHE A 218 13.11 32.04 -17.55
CA PHE A 218 13.52 31.56 -16.25
C PHE A 218 12.28 31.54 -15.35
N GLY A 219 11.87 30.36 -14.94
CA GLY A 219 10.81 30.24 -13.94
C GLY A 219 11.19 30.92 -12.61
N PRO A 220 10.22 31.36 -11.81
CA PRO A 220 10.51 32.00 -10.53
C PRO A 220 11.20 31.00 -9.59
N ILE A 221 12.28 31.48 -8.99
CA ILE A 221 13.02 30.77 -7.92
C ILE A 221 12.16 30.73 -6.66
#